data_34b80ddddc1f486a7e9788bb3d1c3b71
#
_entry.id   34b80ddddc1f486a7e9788bb3d1c3b71
#
_cell.length_a   1.000
_cell.length_b   1.000
_cell.length_c   1.000
_cell.angle_alpha   90.00
_cell.angle_beta   90.00
_cell.angle_gamma   90.00
#
_symmetry.space_group_name_H-M   'P 1'
#
loop_
_entity.id
_entity.type
_entity.pdbx_description
1 polymer ?
#
loop_
_entity_poly.entity_id
_entity_poly.type
_entity_poly.pdbx_seq_one_letter_code
_entity_poly.pdbx_strand_id
1 'polypeptide(L)'
;MKFHTQLKAKDIFKFSLAYTYSGVQAILTIFMLGVGAYMIVHGIGQPEGQTNIIFGAVVIALFVVINPLMIYVKAKKQAIENPVYKNPTYYTLRDDGIFVELGEESATIEWTRVYKITHFMGLTLLYTGKQQAFVFPDYELGDDREKMLDYMKEHIKVKKQENY
;
A
#
# COMPACT_ATOMS: atom_id res chain seq x y z
N MET A 1 -14.82 19.45 -2.53
CA MET A 1 -14.53 19.08 -1.12
C MET A 1 -13.05 19.27 -0.86
N LYS A 2 -12.69 19.75 0.35
CA LYS A 2 -11.27 19.96 0.73
C LYS A 2 -10.94 19.09 1.95
N PHE A 3 -9.78 18.47 1.95
CA PHE A 3 -9.26 17.72 3.09
C PHE A 3 -7.72 17.73 3.04
N HIS A 4 -7.08 17.30 4.09
CA HIS A 4 -5.62 17.15 4.12
C HIS A 4 -5.28 15.80 4.73
N THR A 5 -4.10 15.30 4.40
CA THR A 5 -3.55 14.11 5.03
C THR A 5 -2.07 14.31 5.35
N GLN A 6 -1.64 13.74 6.47
CA GLN A 6 -0.24 13.63 6.84
C GLN A 6 0.09 12.20 7.20
N LEU A 7 0.81 11.52 6.31
CA LEU A 7 1.14 10.10 6.48
C LEU A 7 2.12 9.89 7.63
N LYS A 8 1.73 9.06 8.57
CA LYS A 8 2.59 8.60 9.68
C LYS A 8 3.34 7.33 9.27
N ALA A 9 4.42 7.02 9.98
CA ALA A 9 5.20 5.80 9.75
C ALA A 9 4.35 4.52 9.64
N LYS A 10 3.27 4.41 10.45
CA LYS A 10 2.33 3.29 10.42
C LYS A 10 1.56 3.18 9.10
N ASP A 11 1.23 4.32 8.49
CA ASP A 11 0.44 4.37 7.26
C ASP A 11 1.33 4.01 6.06
N ILE A 12 2.56 4.52 6.04
CA ILE A 12 3.60 4.15 5.07
C ILE A 12 3.91 2.66 5.18
N PHE A 13 4.00 2.11 6.40
CA PHE A 13 4.23 0.68 6.63
C PHE A 13 3.08 -0.17 6.08
N LYS A 14 1.82 0.16 6.40
CA LYS A 14 0.64 -0.54 5.88
C LYS A 14 0.57 -0.50 4.36
N PHE A 15 0.80 0.67 3.77
CA PHE A 15 0.84 0.82 2.31
C PHE A 15 1.95 -0.04 1.69
N SER A 16 3.15 -0.02 2.28
CA SER A 16 4.27 -0.84 1.81
C SER A 16 4.00 -2.34 1.93
N LEU A 17 3.30 -2.77 2.99
CA LEU A 17 2.82 -4.16 3.10
C LEU A 17 1.83 -4.50 2.00
N ALA A 18 0.80 -3.65 1.79
CA ALA A 18 -0.18 -3.86 0.73
C ALA A 18 0.49 -4.02 -0.64
N TYR A 19 1.51 -3.21 -0.91
CA TYR A 19 2.28 -3.26 -2.14
C TYR A 19 3.14 -4.53 -2.23
N THR A 20 3.93 -4.82 -1.19
CA THR A 20 4.87 -5.96 -1.17
C THR A 20 4.17 -7.30 -1.24
N TYR A 21 2.99 -7.42 -0.59
CA TYR A 21 2.22 -8.67 -0.58
C TYR A 21 1.04 -8.64 -1.58
N SER A 22 1.20 -7.93 -2.72
CA SER A 22 0.22 -7.89 -3.81
C SER A 22 0.81 -8.38 -5.13
N GLY A 23 -0.06 -8.77 -6.06
CA GLY A 23 0.35 -9.16 -7.41
C GLY A 23 1.32 -10.35 -7.42
N VAL A 24 2.34 -10.29 -8.27
CA VAL A 24 3.35 -11.35 -8.46
C VAL A 24 4.16 -11.62 -7.18
N GLN A 25 4.42 -10.59 -6.38
CA GLN A 25 5.15 -10.73 -5.11
C GLN A 25 4.39 -11.57 -4.10
N ALA A 26 3.07 -11.44 -4.04
CA ALA A 26 2.24 -12.32 -3.18
C ALA A 26 2.39 -13.80 -3.58
N ILE A 27 2.34 -14.08 -4.89
CA ILE A 27 2.48 -15.43 -5.41
C ILE A 27 3.85 -16.02 -5.04
N LEU A 28 4.92 -15.24 -5.24
CA LEU A 28 6.28 -15.66 -4.87
C LEU A 28 6.41 -15.92 -3.37
N THR A 29 5.83 -15.06 -2.55
CA THR A 29 5.84 -15.22 -1.09
C THR A 29 5.12 -16.50 -0.68
N ILE A 30 3.92 -16.76 -1.20
CA ILE A 30 3.15 -17.98 -0.91
C ILE A 30 3.94 -19.21 -1.36
N PHE A 31 4.53 -19.18 -2.55
CA PHE A 31 5.36 -20.26 -3.07
C PHE A 31 6.55 -20.56 -2.14
N MET A 32 7.30 -19.55 -1.72
CA MET A 32 8.45 -19.70 -0.83
C MET A 32 8.06 -20.21 0.56
N LEU A 33 6.91 -19.74 1.09
CA LEU A 33 6.37 -20.28 2.34
C LEU A 33 5.97 -21.75 2.20
N GLY A 34 5.41 -22.14 1.05
CA GLY A 34 5.11 -23.54 0.72
C GLY A 34 6.37 -24.41 0.65
N VAL A 35 7.44 -23.91 0.02
CA VAL A 35 8.75 -24.58 -0.01
C VAL A 35 9.32 -24.75 1.40
N GLY A 36 9.31 -23.69 2.22
CA GLY A 36 9.77 -23.76 3.60
C GLY A 36 8.99 -24.78 4.44
N ALA A 37 7.66 -24.78 4.33
CA ALA A 37 6.81 -25.75 5.01
C ALA A 37 7.08 -27.19 4.54
N TYR A 38 7.20 -27.40 3.23
CA TYR A 38 7.56 -28.70 2.67
C TYR A 38 8.88 -29.22 3.22
N MET A 39 9.93 -28.38 3.26
CA MET A 39 11.24 -28.76 3.81
C MET A 39 11.15 -29.20 5.27
N ILE A 40 10.38 -28.46 6.08
CA ILE A 40 10.17 -28.83 7.49
C ILE A 40 9.48 -30.19 7.61
N VAL A 41 8.35 -30.38 6.92
CA VAL A 41 7.57 -31.61 6.98
C VAL A 41 8.39 -32.81 6.49
N HIS A 42 9.11 -32.65 5.39
CA HIS A 42 9.94 -33.73 4.81
C HIS A 42 11.17 -34.05 5.67
N GLY A 43 11.66 -33.09 6.46
CA GLY A 43 12.77 -33.33 7.39
C GLY A 43 12.37 -34.09 8.67
N ILE A 44 11.07 -34.10 9.00
CA ILE A 44 10.61 -34.78 10.22
C ILE A 44 10.74 -36.30 10.04
N GLY A 45 11.40 -36.97 10.99
CA GLY A 45 11.58 -38.42 10.98
C GLY A 45 12.68 -38.96 10.05
N GLN A 46 13.40 -38.10 9.34
CA GLN A 46 14.56 -38.50 8.51
C GLN A 46 15.86 -38.45 9.33
N PRO A 47 16.80 -39.39 9.15
CA PRO A 47 18.08 -39.41 9.89
C PRO A 47 18.91 -38.13 9.74
N GLU A 48 18.86 -37.46 8.57
CA GLU A 48 19.56 -36.22 8.25
C GLU A 48 18.60 -35.05 8.06
N GLY A 49 17.36 -35.18 8.54
CA GLY A 49 16.29 -34.21 8.31
C GLY A 49 16.46 -32.87 9.02
N GLN A 50 17.37 -32.80 10.01
CA GLN A 50 17.62 -31.57 10.77
C GLN A 50 18.01 -30.39 9.88
N THR A 51 18.82 -30.61 8.86
CA THR A 51 19.23 -29.56 7.90
C THR A 51 18.04 -29.01 7.15
N ASN A 52 17.13 -29.88 6.67
CA ASN A 52 15.92 -29.46 5.97
C ASN A 52 14.98 -28.66 6.88
N ILE A 53 14.81 -29.05 8.13
CA ILE A 53 14.01 -28.34 9.11
C ILE A 53 14.57 -26.94 9.35
N ILE A 54 15.89 -26.83 9.56
CA ILE A 54 16.54 -25.52 9.77
C ILE A 54 16.39 -24.61 8.56
N PHE A 55 16.67 -25.10 7.35
CA PHE A 55 16.51 -24.31 6.13
C PHE A 55 15.05 -23.88 5.90
N GLY A 56 14.10 -24.78 6.09
CA GLY A 56 12.67 -24.45 5.97
C GLY A 56 12.25 -23.38 6.99
N ALA A 57 12.70 -23.48 8.25
CA ALA A 57 12.44 -22.48 9.27
C ALA A 57 13.07 -21.13 8.95
N VAL A 58 14.31 -21.10 8.43
CA VAL A 58 14.98 -19.87 7.96
C VAL A 58 14.19 -19.21 6.83
N VAL A 59 13.75 -19.98 5.83
CA VAL A 59 12.94 -19.46 4.72
C VAL A 59 11.67 -18.82 5.24
N ILE A 60 10.93 -19.50 6.12
CA ILE A 60 9.70 -18.94 6.71
C ILE A 60 10.01 -17.67 7.51
N ALA A 61 11.05 -17.69 8.35
CA ALA A 61 11.43 -16.53 9.15
C ALA A 61 11.80 -15.31 8.30
N LEU A 62 12.48 -15.52 7.15
CA LEU A 62 12.80 -14.44 6.21
C LEU A 62 11.54 -13.73 5.69
N PHE A 63 10.52 -14.47 5.31
CA PHE A 63 9.31 -13.88 4.71
C PHE A 63 8.31 -13.38 5.74
N VAL A 64 8.17 -14.05 6.91
CA VAL A 64 7.15 -13.72 7.92
C VAL A 64 7.66 -12.72 8.94
N VAL A 65 8.96 -12.71 9.25
CA VAL A 65 9.52 -11.86 10.30
C VAL A 65 10.45 -10.80 9.74
N ILE A 66 11.49 -11.22 9.02
CA ILE A 66 12.57 -10.30 8.60
C ILE A 66 12.07 -9.30 7.57
N ASN A 67 11.34 -9.75 6.55
CA ASN A 67 10.83 -8.87 5.50
C ASN A 67 9.84 -7.80 6.05
N PRO A 68 8.80 -8.12 6.83
CA PRO A 68 7.94 -7.11 7.46
C PRO A 68 8.71 -6.16 8.40
N LEU A 69 9.70 -6.67 9.14
CA LEU A 69 10.52 -5.83 10.01
C LEU A 69 11.35 -4.82 9.19
N MET A 70 11.95 -5.25 8.08
CA MET A 70 12.67 -4.36 7.17
C MET A 70 11.75 -3.30 6.56
N ILE A 71 10.53 -3.67 6.16
CA ILE A 71 9.53 -2.73 5.66
C ILE A 71 9.18 -1.70 6.74
N TYR A 72 8.99 -2.14 7.99
CA TYR A 72 8.70 -1.25 9.12
C TYR A 72 9.83 -0.24 9.36
N VAL A 73 11.08 -0.70 9.39
CA VAL A 73 12.25 0.18 9.58
C VAL A 73 12.37 1.19 8.44
N LYS A 74 12.17 0.75 7.19
CA LYS A 74 12.16 1.65 6.01
C LYS A 74 11.04 2.67 6.09
N ALA A 75 9.82 2.26 6.46
CA ALA A 75 8.68 3.16 6.60
C ALA A 75 8.91 4.22 7.67
N LYS A 76 9.48 3.83 8.81
CA LYS A 76 9.86 4.77 9.88
C LYS A 76 10.90 5.78 9.41
N LYS A 77 11.92 5.32 8.68
CA LYS A 77 12.95 6.19 8.11
C LYS A 77 12.34 7.16 7.08
N GLN A 78 11.51 6.69 6.18
CA GLN A 78 10.82 7.52 5.18
C GLN A 78 9.92 8.60 5.82
N ALA A 79 9.19 8.26 6.88
CA ALA A 79 8.35 9.23 7.59
C ALA A 79 9.13 10.42 8.18
N ILE A 80 10.41 10.19 8.52
CA ILE A 80 11.28 11.21 9.12
C ILE A 80 12.06 11.97 8.06
N GLU A 81 12.58 11.29 7.04
CA GLU A 81 13.53 11.85 6.08
C GLU A 81 12.88 12.43 4.83
N ASN A 82 11.75 11.86 4.38
CA ASN A 82 11.12 12.29 3.14
C ASN A 82 10.26 13.55 3.34
N PRO A 83 10.57 14.67 2.66
CA PRO A 83 9.82 15.91 2.77
C PRO A 83 8.31 15.75 2.47
N VAL A 84 7.95 14.84 1.58
CA VAL A 84 6.55 14.54 1.20
C VAL A 84 5.73 14.07 2.40
N TYR A 85 6.34 13.36 3.35
CA TYR A 85 5.64 12.84 4.52
C TYR A 85 5.76 13.74 5.77
N LYS A 86 6.70 14.71 5.74
CA LYS A 86 6.86 15.68 6.84
C LYS A 86 5.76 16.72 6.89
N ASN A 87 5.29 17.13 5.72
CA ASN A 87 4.31 18.19 5.57
C ASN A 87 2.92 17.61 5.27
N PRO A 88 1.84 18.24 5.74
CA PRO A 88 0.50 17.87 5.32
C PRO A 88 0.34 18.14 3.83
N THR A 89 -0.29 17.20 3.13
CA THR A 89 -0.71 17.35 1.74
C THR A 89 -2.18 17.73 1.72
N TYR A 90 -2.50 18.81 1.04
CA TYR A 90 -3.87 19.30 0.90
C TYR A 90 -4.47 18.82 -0.41
N TYR A 91 -5.72 18.42 -0.36
CA TYR A 91 -6.46 17.90 -1.50
C TYR A 91 -7.75 18.68 -1.68
N THR A 92 -8.04 19.07 -2.91
CA THR A 92 -9.30 19.69 -3.30
C THR A 92 -9.91 18.85 -4.44
N LEU A 93 -11.04 18.21 -4.16
CA LEU A 93 -11.80 17.50 -5.19
C LEU A 93 -12.53 18.52 -6.06
N ARG A 94 -12.35 18.43 -7.39
CA ARG A 94 -12.93 19.28 -8.42
C ARG A 94 -13.56 18.40 -9.51
N ASP A 95 -14.36 18.98 -10.38
CA ASP A 95 -15.02 18.25 -11.48
C ASP A 95 -14.01 17.72 -12.52
N ASP A 96 -12.87 18.39 -12.69
CA ASP A 96 -11.81 18.01 -13.61
C ASP A 96 -10.82 17.01 -13.02
N GLY A 97 -10.71 16.93 -11.68
CA GLY A 97 -9.74 16.07 -11.02
C GLY A 97 -9.54 16.38 -9.54
N ILE A 98 -8.44 15.90 -9.04
CA ILE A 98 -7.98 16.14 -7.66
C ILE A 98 -6.84 17.14 -7.72
N PHE A 99 -7.05 18.32 -7.18
CA PHE A 99 -6.00 19.30 -6.99
C PHE A 99 -5.24 18.99 -5.70
N VAL A 100 -3.93 18.83 -5.81
CA VAL A 100 -3.02 18.43 -4.73
C VAL A 100 -2.03 19.55 -4.49
N GLU A 101 -1.85 19.92 -3.23
CA GLU A 101 -0.90 20.95 -2.79
C GLU A 101 0.03 20.37 -1.71
N LEU A 102 1.32 20.47 -1.93
CA LEU A 102 2.36 20.06 -0.99
C LEU A 102 3.42 21.16 -0.88
N GLY A 103 3.37 21.95 0.19
CA GLY A 103 4.21 23.13 0.35
C GLY A 103 3.95 24.17 -0.74
N GLU A 104 4.95 24.49 -1.54
CA GLU A 104 4.85 25.42 -2.68
C GLU A 104 4.50 24.70 -4.00
N GLU A 105 4.53 23.39 -4.02
CA GLU A 105 4.21 22.59 -5.21
C GLU A 105 2.72 22.27 -5.27
N SER A 106 2.16 22.34 -6.48
CA SER A 106 0.78 21.94 -6.73
C SER A 106 0.63 21.22 -8.06
N ALA A 107 -0.32 20.30 -8.13
CA ALA A 107 -0.64 19.57 -9.34
C ALA A 107 -2.12 19.17 -9.37
N THR A 108 -2.69 19.07 -10.58
CA THR A 108 -4.02 18.50 -10.78
C THR A 108 -3.89 17.09 -11.35
N ILE A 109 -4.55 16.15 -10.71
CA ILE A 109 -4.63 14.76 -11.15
C ILE A 109 -6.02 14.56 -11.75
N GLU A 110 -6.08 14.49 -13.07
CA GLU A 110 -7.33 14.27 -13.79
C GLU A 110 -7.97 12.92 -13.41
N TRP A 111 -9.29 12.85 -13.37
CA TRP A 111 -10.04 11.62 -13.10
C TRP A 111 -9.74 10.51 -14.10
N THR A 112 -9.40 10.85 -15.34
CA THR A 112 -8.97 9.93 -16.39
C THR A 112 -7.72 9.14 -16.04
N ARG A 113 -6.84 9.73 -15.23
CA ARG A 113 -5.59 9.09 -14.76
C ARG A 113 -5.79 8.18 -13.57
N VAL A 114 -6.97 8.19 -12.95
CA VAL A 114 -7.26 7.31 -11.81
C VAL A 114 -7.52 5.90 -12.31
N TYR A 115 -6.63 4.99 -11.93
CA TYR A 115 -6.70 3.58 -12.33
C TYR A 115 -7.72 2.80 -11.52
N LYS A 116 -7.66 2.89 -10.19
CA LYS A 116 -8.58 2.24 -9.25
C LYS A 116 -8.53 2.88 -7.87
N ILE A 117 -9.60 2.67 -7.10
CA ILE A 117 -9.62 2.92 -5.66
C ILE A 117 -9.72 1.58 -4.94
N THR A 118 -8.92 1.39 -3.88
CA THR A 118 -8.98 0.22 -3.01
C THR A 118 -8.93 0.64 -1.56
N HIS A 119 -9.35 -0.25 -0.67
CA HIS A 119 -9.25 -0.05 0.77
C HIS A 119 -8.45 -1.18 1.39
N PHE A 120 -7.50 -0.84 2.27
CA PHE A 120 -6.64 -1.81 2.95
C PHE A 120 -6.23 -1.31 4.34
N MET A 121 -6.55 -2.06 5.38
CA MET A 121 -6.14 -1.82 6.77
C MET A 121 -6.37 -0.38 7.28
N GLY A 122 -7.51 0.23 6.93
CA GLY A 122 -7.84 1.61 7.33
C GLY A 122 -7.12 2.67 6.50
N LEU A 123 -6.70 2.32 5.27
CA LEU A 123 -6.20 3.22 4.27
C LEU A 123 -7.06 3.14 3.02
N THR A 124 -7.46 4.28 2.51
CA THR A 124 -8.01 4.41 1.16
C THR A 124 -6.89 4.72 0.19
N LEU A 125 -6.72 3.89 -0.83
CA LEU A 125 -5.64 3.97 -1.81
C LEU A 125 -6.23 4.34 -3.17
N LEU A 126 -5.84 5.50 -3.68
CA LEU A 126 -6.22 5.99 -5.01
C LEU A 126 -5.05 5.77 -5.96
N TYR A 127 -5.14 4.76 -6.81
CA TYR A 127 -4.08 4.42 -7.76
C TYR A 127 -4.17 5.25 -9.04
N THR A 128 -3.06 5.92 -9.38
CA THR A 128 -2.87 6.63 -10.66
C THR A 128 -1.97 5.86 -11.63
N GLY A 129 -1.53 4.69 -11.21
CA GLY A 129 -0.71 3.77 -11.98
C GLY A 129 -0.59 2.41 -11.29
N LYS A 130 0.16 1.48 -11.91
CA LYS A 130 0.35 0.14 -11.34
C LYS A 130 1.06 0.16 -9.98
N GLN A 131 1.94 1.15 -9.78
CA GLN A 131 2.83 1.24 -8.61
C GLN A 131 2.74 2.60 -7.91
N GLN A 132 1.83 3.46 -8.32
CA GLN A 132 1.67 4.80 -7.77
C GLN A 132 0.27 4.96 -7.20
N ALA A 133 0.18 5.34 -5.95
CA ALA A 133 -1.08 5.61 -5.27
C ALA A 133 -0.96 6.78 -4.31
N PHE A 134 -2.03 7.58 -4.24
CA PHE A 134 -2.26 8.48 -3.12
C PHE A 134 -2.86 7.67 -1.98
N VAL A 135 -2.39 7.95 -0.78
CA VAL A 135 -2.77 7.22 0.43
C VAL A 135 -3.54 8.15 1.33
N PHE A 136 -4.78 7.80 1.62
CA PHE A 136 -5.66 8.55 2.51
C PHE A 136 -5.96 7.70 3.75
N PRO A 137 -5.37 8.02 4.92
CA PRO A 137 -5.72 7.36 6.16
C PRO A 137 -7.18 7.66 6.54
N ASP A 138 -7.98 6.63 6.80
CA ASP A 138 -9.41 6.78 7.09
C ASP A 138 -9.66 7.66 8.33
N TYR A 139 -8.74 7.61 9.30
CA TYR A 139 -8.86 8.43 10.53
C TYR A 139 -8.66 9.94 10.29
N GLU A 140 -8.09 10.35 9.17
CA GLU A 140 -7.96 11.76 8.78
C GLU A 140 -9.14 12.23 7.92
N LEU A 141 -9.85 11.31 7.29
CA LEU A 141 -11.02 11.62 6.48
C LEU A 141 -12.30 11.76 7.32
N GLY A 142 -12.35 11.12 8.49
CA GLY A 142 -13.46 11.19 9.43
C GLY A 142 -14.81 10.81 8.81
N ASP A 143 -15.86 11.52 9.20
CA ASP A 143 -17.25 11.26 8.75
C ASP A 143 -17.48 11.60 7.27
N ASP A 144 -16.62 12.40 6.66
CA ASP A 144 -16.73 12.78 5.25
C ASP A 144 -16.14 11.74 4.29
N ARG A 145 -15.55 10.66 4.81
CA ARG A 145 -14.92 9.59 4.02
C ARG A 145 -15.87 8.99 2.97
N GLU A 146 -17.08 8.63 3.35
CA GLU A 146 -18.03 8.00 2.42
C GLU A 146 -18.45 8.97 1.32
N LYS A 147 -18.80 10.20 1.66
CA LYS A 147 -19.15 11.25 0.70
C LYS A 147 -18.04 11.51 -0.29
N MET A 148 -16.79 11.53 0.20
CA MET A 148 -15.62 11.73 -0.62
C MET A 148 -15.38 10.55 -1.57
N LEU A 149 -15.53 9.30 -1.10
CA LEU A 149 -15.39 8.12 -1.92
C LEU A 149 -16.46 8.03 -3.00
N ASP A 150 -17.69 8.41 -2.68
CA ASP A 150 -18.80 8.40 -3.65
C ASP A 150 -18.58 9.46 -4.72
N TYR A 151 -18.16 10.66 -4.33
CA TYR A 151 -17.77 11.72 -5.27
C TYR A 151 -16.66 11.25 -6.23
N MET A 152 -15.59 10.66 -5.70
CA MET A 152 -14.49 10.13 -6.52
C MET A 152 -14.96 9.04 -7.49
N LYS A 153 -15.77 8.08 -7.01
CA LYS A 153 -16.27 6.97 -7.83
C LYS A 153 -17.17 7.45 -8.96
N GLU A 154 -18.01 8.44 -8.69
CA GLU A 154 -18.90 9.02 -9.69
C GLU A 154 -18.12 9.66 -10.83
N HIS A 155 -17.15 10.53 -10.51
CA HIS A 155 -16.34 11.22 -11.50
C HIS A 155 -15.43 10.28 -12.31
N ILE A 156 -14.90 9.23 -11.68
CA ILE A 156 -14.09 8.22 -12.37
C ILE A 156 -14.95 7.44 -13.39
N LYS A 157 -16.19 7.10 -13.06
CA LYS A 157 -17.10 6.39 -13.97
C LYS A 157 -17.47 7.25 -15.18
N VAL A 158 -17.89 8.50 -14.93
CA VAL A 158 -18.29 9.45 -15.98
C VAL A 158 -17.13 9.66 -16.98
N LYS A 159 -15.96 10.00 -16.49
CA LYS A 159 -14.80 10.28 -17.36
C LYS A 159 -14.27 9.04 -18.11
N LYS A 160 -14.44 7.84 -17.58
CA LYS A 160 -14.12 6.62 -18.33
C LYS A 160 -15.11 6.32 -19.44
N GLN A 161 -16.38 6.72 -19.30
CA GLN A 161 -17.38 6.55 -20.34
C GLN A 161 -17.24 7.59 -21.48
N GLU A 162 -16.76 8.80 -21.17
CA GLU A 162 -16.50 9.84 -22.17
C GLU A 162 -15.31 9.52 -23.11
N ASN A 163 -14.44 8.60 -22.72
CA ASN A 163 -13.23 8.19 -23.48
C ASN A 163 -13.39 6.89 -24.27
N TYR A 164 -14.62 6.36 -24.37
CA TYR A 164 -15.01 5.22 -25.20
C TYR A 164 -16.10 5.66 -26.22
#